data_01dee67ca2b858ff2dc8b02fa17b84bd
#
_entry.id   01dee67ca2b858ff2dc8b02fa17b84bd
#
_cell.length_a   1.000
_cell.length_b   1.000
_cell.length_c   1.000
_cell.angle_alpha   90.00
_cell.angle_beta   90.00
_cell.angle_gamma   90.00
#
_symmetry.space_group_name_H-M   'P 1'
#
loop_
_entity.id
_entity.type
_entity.pdbx_description
1 polymer ?
#
loop_
_entity_poly.entity_id
_entity_poly.type
_entity_poly.pdbx_seq_one_letter_code
_entity_poly.pdbx_strand_id
1 'polypeptide(L)'
;DSMSLLFLVNAFIKYKKGNLIALIVNHRIRKNSKEEAKYVSTYLDKNNINSQILTVDKDNVTKKNMNEARNNRYNLLTKFCIQNNILHLFVAHHKDDNLETFLNRKIAGSDFYGLKSMSELLLYNKVSVIRPLLNFSKETLLDYNKKNKIEYINDPSNFNLEYTRPIIRNFLKKSDQKIIKEINKDFENILFYSPYFIQMILEILLKNIVHVDSKQIVISLHNIKNLNEITSENIIRRIYQFLFYQSN
;
A
#
# COMPACT_ATOMS: atom_id res chain seq x y z
N ASP A 1 6.21 -2.68 12.76
CA ASP A 1 6.31 -2.17 11.40
C ASP A 1 6.30 -0.62 11.40
N SER A 2 5.24 0.05 11.88
CA SER A 2 5.16 1.52 11.88
C SER A 2 6.23 2.18 12.74
N MET A 3 6.56 1.62 13.89
CA MET A 3 7.63 2.14 14.74
C MET A 3 9.01 1.94 14.09
N SER A 4 9.28 0.77 13.50
CA SER A 4 10.53 0.55 12.73
C SER A 4 10.70 1.59 11.63
N LEU A 5 9.65 1.79 10.81
CA LEU A 5 9.66 2.82 9.76
C LEU A 5 9.96 4.20 10.34
N LEU A 6 9.26 4.59 11.39
CA LEU A 6 9.38 5.91 11.98
C LEU A 6 10.82 6.21 12.45
N PHE A 7 11.44 5.27 13.17
CA PHE A 7 12.81 5.47 13.63
C PHE A 7 13.83 5.48 12.48
N LEU A 8 13.66 4.63 11.46
CA LEU A 8 14.51 4.64 10.26
C LEU A 8 14.39 5.96 9.50
N VAL A 9 13.15 6.41 9.25
CA VAL A 9 12.90 7.69 8.54
C VAL A 9 13.38 8.86 9.40
N ASN A 10 13.20 8.85 10.72
CA ASN A 10 13.69 9.90 11.61
C ASN A 10 15.22 10.05 11.53
N ALA A 11 15.96 8.93 11.53
CA ALA A 11 17.41 8.96 11.37
C ALA A 11 17.83 9.53 10.01
N PHE A 12 17.14 9.12 8.93
CA PHE A 12 17.39 9.63 7.58
C PHE A 12 17.08 11.13 7.45
N ILE A 13 15.93 11.59 7.98
CA ILE A 13 15.50 12.99 7.90
C ILE A 13 16.42 13.90 8.73
N LYS A 14 16.87 13.44 9.91
CA LYS A 14 17.88 14.17 10.70
C LYS A 14 19.19 14.34 9.91
N TYR A 15 19.66 13.29 9.26
CA TYR A 15 20.84 13.37 8.39
C TYR A 15 20.63 14.37 7.24
N LYS A 16 19.44 14.44 6.65
CA LYS A 16 19.08 15.39 5.58
C LYS A 16 18.67 16.78 6.08
N LYS A 17 18.70 17.04 7.40
CA LYS A 17 18.27 18.30 8.04
C LYS A 17 16.83 18.70 7.67
N GLY A 18 15.96 17.70 7.48
CA GLY A 18 14.55 17.89 7.18
C GLY A 18 13.68 17.86 8.44
N ASN A 19 12.36 18.00 8.24
CA ASN A 19 11.36 17.90 9.29
C ASN A 19 10.53 16.63 9.14
N LEU A 20 10.17 16.01 10.26
CA LEU A 20 9.35 14.82 10.35
C LEU A 20 8.22 15.04 11.36
N ILE A 21 7.02 14.58 11.02
CA ILE A 21 5.90 14.47 11.95
C ILE A 21 5.30 13.06 11.86
N ALA A 22 5.11 12.41 13.00
CA ALA A 22 4.44 11.12 13.08
C ALA A 22 2.93 11.30 13.19
N LEU A 23 2.16 10.68 12.29
CA LEU A 23 0.70 10.74 12.30
C LEU A 23 0.14 9.46 12.94
N ILE A 24 -0.55 9.60 14.06
CA ILE A 24 -1.16 8.51 14.83
C ILE A 24 -2.65 8.52 14.55
N VAL A 25 -3.19 7.49 13.89
CA VAL A 25 -4.63 7.41 13.57
C VAL A 25 -5.38 6.67 14.65
N ASN A 26 -6.26 7.37 15.35
CA ASN A 26 -7.21 6.78 16.28
C ASN A 26 -8.52 6.44 15.56
N HIS A 27 -8.72 5.15 15.28
CA HIS A 27 -9.92 4.65 14.56
C HIS A 27 -11.18 4.59 15.41
N ARG A 28 -11.11 4.79 16.73
CA ARG A 28 -12.26 4.67 17.69
C ARG A 28 -12.98 3.32 17.65
N ILE A 29 -12.37 2.27 17.14
CA ILE A 29 -13.00 0.95 17.02
C ILE A 29 -13.02 0.23 18.37
N ARG A 30 -12.00 0.46 19.21
CA ARG A 30 -11.83 -0.17 20.54
C ARG A 30 -11.90 0.87 21.65
N LYS A 31 -12.35 0.44 22.85
CA LYS A 31 -12.42 1.32 24.02
C LYS A 31 -11.08 1.98 24.36
N ASN A 32 -9.98 1.21 24.25
CA ASN A 32 -8.63 1.66 24.63
C ASN A 32 -7.86 2.37 23.50
N SER A 33 -8.45 2.54 22.29
CA SER A 33 -7.74 3.13 21.15
C SER A 33 -7.24 4.56 21.39
N LYS A 34 -7.93 5.32 22.24
CA LYS A 34 -7.52 6.68 22.64
C LYS A 34 -6.31 6.64 23.56
N GLU A 35 -6.28 5.71 24.52
CA GLU A 35 -5.19 5.53 25.46
C GLU A 35 -3.93 5.02 24.75
N GLU A 36 -4.08 4.06 23.85
CA GLU A 36 -3.01 3.56 22.99
C GLU A 36 -2.38 4.68 22.15
N ALA A 37 -3.22 5.51 21.49
CA ALA A 37 -2.72 6.65 20.73
C ALA A 37 -1.96 7.66 21.60
N LYS A 38 -2.45 7.96 22.80
CA LYS A 38 -1.78 8.83 23.76
C LYS A 38 -0.46 8.24 24.26
N TYR A 39 -0.44 6.93 24.56
CA TYR A 39 0.78 6.24 24.94
C TYR A 39 1.88 6.35 23.88
N VAL A 40 1.52 6.06 22.60
CA VAL A 40 2.45 6.19 21.48
C VAL A 40 2.95 7.64 21.35
N SER A 41 2.06 8.64 21.41
CA SER A 41 2.46 10.05 21.34
C SER A 41 3.45 10.41 22.44
N THR A 42 3.17 10.03 23.70
CA THR A 42 4.08 10.28 24.83
C THR A 42 5.43 9.57 24.67
N TYR A 43 5.43 8.35 24.10
CA TYR A 43 6.68 7.63 23.82
C TYR A 43 7.51 8.35 22.74
N LEU A 44 6.86 8.88 21.69
CA LEU A 44 7.52 9.64 20.65
C LEU A 44 8.09 10.97 21.15
N ASP A 45 7.35 11.68 22.00
CA ASP A 45 7.82 12.93 22.62
C ASP A 45 9.09 12.70 23.44
N LYS A 46 9.16 11.58 24.22
CA LYS A 46 10.38 11.18 24.96
C LYS A 46 11.58 10.91 24.05
N ASN A 47 11.32 10.55 22.77
CA ASN A 47 12.35 10.30 21.76
C ASN A 47 12.62 11.53 20.87
N ASN A 48 12.10 12.72 21.22
CA ASN A 48 12.20 13.95 20.43
C ASN A 48 11.67 13.79 18.99
N ILE A 49 10.53 13.09 18.82
CA ILE A 49 9.83 12.92 17.56
C ILE A 49 8.46 13.59 17.68
N ASN A 50 8.23 14.62 16.88
CA ASN A 50 6.93 15.29 16.84
C ASN A 50 5.84 14.35 16.35
N SER A 51 4.69 14.37 17.02
CA SER A 51 3.55 13.54 16.65
C SER A 51 2.23 14.29 16.67
N GLN A 52 1.28 13.84 15.84
CA GLN A 52 -0.09 14.35 15.80
C GLN A 52 -1.06 13.18 15.83
N ILE A 53 -2.02 13.21 16.76
CA ILE A 53 -3.11 12.24 16.81
C ILE A 53 -4.25 12.73 15.93
N LEU A 54 -4.58 11.94 14.92
CA LEU A 54 -5.72 12.14 14.02
C LEU A 54 -6.83 11.18 14.44
N THR A 55 -8.04 11.70 14.61
CA THR A 55 -9.17 10.88 15.08
C THR A 55 -10.21 10.77 13.98
N VAL A 56 -10.63 9.53 13.67
CA VAL A 56 -11.70 9.27 12.71
C VAL A 56 -13.03 9.75 13.29
N ASP A 57 -13.83 10.47 12.47
CA ASP A 57 -15.16 10.95 12.87
C ASP A 57 -16.10 9.77 13.21
N LYS A 58 -17.01 9.97 14.16
CA LYS A 58 -17.91 8.91 14.64
C LYS A 58 -18.76 8.32 13.52
N ASP A 59 -19.20 9.14 12.59
CA ASP A 59 -20.05 8.76 11.46
C ASP A 59 -19.30 7.89 10.43
N ASN A 60 -17.96 7.94 10.43
CA ASN A 60 -17.07 7.19 9.54
C ASN A 60 -16.47 5.95 10.22
N VAL A 61 -16.94 5.57 11.43
CA VAL A 61 -16.47 4.37 12.13
C VAL A 61 -17.21 3.15 11.61
N THR A 62 -16.66 2.49 10.61
CA THR A 62 -17.17 1.23 10.07
C THR A 62 -16.43 0.04 10.68
N LYS A 63 -17.16 -0.79 11.44
CA LYS A 63 -16.64 -2.05 12.00
C LYS A 63 -16.62 -3.20 10.99
N LYS A 64 -17.39 -3.08 9.88
CA LYS A 64 -17.70 -4.20 8.98
C LYS A 64 -16.94 -4.20 7.66
N ASN A 65 -16.34 -3.08 7.23
CA ASN A 65 -15.69 -2.99 5.93
C ASN A 65 -14.24 -2.52 6.03
N MET A 66 -13.30 -3.47 5.92
CA MET A 66 -11.85 -3.19 5.97
C MET A 66 -11.38 -2.23 4.87
N ASN A 67 -12.00 -2.28 3.69
CA ASN A 67 -11.62 -1.39 2.59
C ASN A 67 -12.04 0.06 2.91
N GLU A 68 -13.22 0.24 3.46
CA GLU A 68 -13.72 1.55 3.88
C GLU A 68 -12.87 2.13 5.02
N ALA A 69 -12.56 1.33 6.04
CA ALA A 69 -11.65 1.74 7.11
C ALA A 69 -10.25 2.12 6.59
N ARG A 70 -9.75 1.41 5.57
CA ARG A 70 -8.51 1.74 4.89
C ARG A 70 -8.63 3.08 4.14
N ASN A 71 -9.67 3.28 3.36
CA ASN A 71 -9.89 4.51 2.60
C ASN A 71 -10.05 5.72 3.55
N ASN A 72 -10.83 5.60 4.61
CA ASN A 72 -11.00 6.64 5.62
C ASN A 72 -9.66 7.01 6.28
N ARG A 73 -8.82 6.03 6.57
CA ARG A 73 -7.47 6.27 7.09
C ARG A 73 -6.61 7.06 6.11
N TYR A 74 -6.57 6.64 4.82
CA TYR A 74 -5.78 7.35 3.82
C TYR A 74 -6.29 8.76 3.56
N ASN A 75 -7.60 8.94 3.48
CA ASN A 75 -8.22 10.26 3.33
C ASN A 75 -7.87 11.18 4.50
N LEU A 76 -7.92 10.68 5.74
CA LEU A 76 -7.57 11.46 6.93
C LEU A 76 -6.09 11.88 6.92
N LEU A 77 -5.20 10.94 6.61
CA LEU A 77 -3.76 11.19 6.53
C LEU A 77 -3.42 12.19 5.42
N THR A 78 -3.95 12.00 4.22
CA THR A 78 -3.66 12.88 3.07
C THR A 78 -4.30 14.26 3.22
N LYS A 79 -5.48 14.36 3.84
CA LYS A 79 -6.10 15.64 4.19
C LYS A 79 -5.17 16.45 5.12
N PHE A 80 -4.63 15.82 6.17
CA PHE A 80 -3.67 16.47 7.06
C PHE A 80 -2.41 16.91 6.28
N CYS A 81 -1.87 16.05 5.43
CA CYS A 81 -0.69 16.37 4.63
C CYS A 81 -0.93 17.60 3.74
N ILE A 82 -2.06 17.66 3.04
CA ILE A 82 -2.43 18.78 2.16
C ILE A 82 -2.56 20.08 2.98
N GLN A 83 -3.26 20.04 4.11
CA GLN A 83 -3.47 21.21 4.98
C GLN A 83 -2.16 21.77 5.56
N ASN A 84 -1.12 20.94 5.68
CA ASN A 84 0.17 21.34 6.24
C ASN A 84 1.29 21.40 5.17
N ASN A 85 0.95 21.41 3.88
CA ASN A 85 1.90 21.44 2.76
C ASN A 85 2.94 20.31 2.80
N ILE A 86 2.53 19.12 3.25
CA ILE A 86 3.38 17.93 3.30
C ILE A 86 3.16 17.11 2.01
N LEU A 87 4.21 16.94 1.21
CA LEU A 87 4.16 16.23 -0.07
C LEU A 87 4.34 14.71 0.06
N HIS A 88 4.98 14.25 1.11
CA HIS A 88 5.40 12.85 1.25
C HIS A 88 4.81 12.22 2.51
N LEU A 89 4.08 11.10 2.32
CA LEU A 89 3.54 10.28 3.40
C LEU A 89 4.22 8.90 3.38
N PHE A 90 5.01 8.60 4.39
CA PHE A 90 5.63 7.28 4.54
C PHE A 90 4.68 6.30 5.25
N VAL A 91 4.57 5.07 4.75
CA VAL A 91 3.73 4.02 5.32
C VAL A 91 4.48 2.70 5.41
N ALA A 92 4.26 1.95 6.48
CA ALA A 92 5.08 0.81 6.91
C ALA A 92 4.65 -0.54 6.30
N HIS A 93 4.16 -0.55 5.05
CA HIS A 93 3.94 -1.82 4.37
C HIS A 93 5.28 -2.50 4.08
N HIS A 94 5.35 -3.80 4.31
CA HIS A 94 6.57 -4.60 4.20
C HIS A 94 6.39 -5.79 3.22
N LYS A 95 7.45 -6.59 3.01
CA LYS A 95 7.45 -7.71 2.04
C LYS A 95 6.29 -8.69 2.27
N ASP A 96 6.03 -9.05 3.52
CA ASP A 96 4.96 -10.01 3.84
C ASP A 96 3.56 -9.43 3.53
N ASP A 97 3.31 -8.14 3.79
CA ASP A 97 2.05 -7.49 3.40
C ASP A 97 1.86 -7.51 1.88
N ASN A 98 2.96 -7.36 1.13
CA ASN A 98 2.94 -7.37 -0.31
C ASN A 98 2.65 -8.77 -0.86
N LEU A 99 3.25 -9.80 -0.27
CA LEU A 99 2.99 -11.20 -0.59
C LEU A 99 1.54 -11.60 -0.23
N GLU A 100 1.02 -11.19 0.93
CA GLU A 100 -0.37 -11.39 1.30
C GLU A 100 -1.33 -10.75 0.28
N THR A 101 -1.00 -9.56 -0.19
CA THR A 101 -1.78 -8.85 -1.22
C THR A 101 -1.72 -9.56 -2.57
N PHE A 102 -0.55 -10.07 -2.96
CA PHE A 102 -0.37 -10.88 -4.16
C PHE A 102 -1.25 -12.14 -4.13
N LEU A 103 -1.19 -12.91 -3.05
CA LEU A 103 -2.00 -14.12 -2.90
C LEU A 103 -3.49 -13.82 -2.91
N ASN A 104 -3.93 -12.79 -2.19
CA ASN A 104 -5.33 -12.39 -2.19
C ASN A 104 -5.84 -12.03 -3.60
N ARG A 105 -5.01 -11.33 -4.38
CA ARG A 105 -5.33 -10.95 -5.75
C ARG A 105 -5.26 -12.14 -6.71
N LYS A 106 -4.33 -13.08 -6.51
CA LYS A 106 -4.21 -14.32 -7.29
C LYS A 106 -5.45 -15.20 -7.08
N ILE A 107 -5.91 -15.35 -5.84
CA ILE A 107 -7.14 -16.08 -5.50
C ILE A 107 -8.37 -15.41 -6.12
N ALA A 108 -8.42 -14.07 -6.15
CA ALA A 108 -9.51 -13.31 -6.75
C ALA A 108 -9.45 -13.26 -8.29
N GLY A 109 -8.53 -13.95 -8.96
CA GLY A 109 -8.40 -13.96 -10.41
C GLY A 109 -7.96 -12.62 -11.00
N SER A 110 -7.19 -11.83 -10.27
CA SER A 110 -6.69 -10.54 -10.77
C SER A 110 -5.73 -10.74 -11.94
N ASP A 111 -5.77 -9.79 -12.85
CA ASP A 111 -4.84 -9.70 -13.97
C ASP A 111 -3.40 -9.36 -13.55
N PHE A 112 -2.51 -9.26 -14.52
CA PHE A 112 -1.10 -8.98 -14.31
C PHE A 112 -0.84 -7.67 -13.57
N TYR A 113 -1.62 -6.60 -13.86
CA TYR A 113 -1.54 -5.32 -13.13
C TYR A 113 -1.94 -5.46 -11.67
N GLY A 114 -3.01 -6.24 -11.41
CA GLY A 114 -3.43 -6.54 -10.06
C GLY A 114 -2.39 -7.34 -9.30
N LEU A 115 -1.81 -8.37 -9.92
CA LEU A 115 -0.81 -9.25 -9.32
C LEU A 115 0.49 -8.55 -8.93
N LYS A 116 0.87 -7.45 -9.60
CA LYS A 116 2.00 -6.59 -9.19
C LYS A 116 1.92 -6.15 -7.72
N SER A 117 0.72 -6.19 -7.14
CA SER A 117 0.47 -5.85 -5.74
C SER A 117 0.74 -4.37 -5.39
N MET A 118 1.48 -4.06 -4.31
CA MET A 118 1.73 -2.68 -3.91
C MET A 118 3.00 -2.15 -4.55
N SER A 119 2.94 -0.92 -5.10
CA SER A 119 4.12 -0.18 -5.56
C SER A 119 4.78 0.60 -4.42
N GLU A 120 6.08 0.85 -4.55
CA GLU A 120 6.85 1.64 -3.58
C GLU A 120 6.34 3.08 -3.48
N LEU A 121 5.91 3.64 -4.61
CA LEU A 121 5.35 4.98 -4.73
C LEU A 121 3.93 4.92 -5.28
N LEU A 122 3.03 5.65 -4.66
CA LEU A 122 1.65 5.85 -5.09
C LEU A 122 1.27 7.32 -4.90
N LEU A 123 0.78 7.98 -5.95
CA LEU A 123 0.14 9.28 -5.81
C LEU A 123 -1.30 9.08 -5.32
N TYR A 124 -1.66 9.66 -4.18
CA TYR A 124 -2.98 9.59 -3.59
C TYR A 124 -3.41 10.98 -3.10
N ASN A 125 -4.48 11.53 -3.64
CA ASN A 125 -4.96 12.89 -3.30
C ASN A 125 -3.83 13.94 -3.31
N LYS A 126 -3.01 14.00 -4.37
CA LYS A 126 -1.86 14.92 -4.52
C LYS A 126 -0.72 14.71 -3.50
N VAL A 127 -0.76 13.65 -2.70
CA VAL A 127 0.30 13.28 -1.75
C VAL A 127 1.02 12.04 -2.25
N SER A 128 2.34 12.07 -2.25
CA SER A 128 3.17 10.91 -2.57
C SER A 128 3.23 9.95 -1.40
N VAL A 129 2.53 8.82 -1.49
CA VAL A 129 2.57 7.74 -0.50
C VAL A 129 3.75 6.83 -0.81
N ILE A 130 4.72 6.76 0.11
CA ILE A 130 5.98 6.05 -0.06
C ILE A 130 6.03 4.83 0.88
N ARG A 131 6.43 3.67 0.34
CA ARG A 131 6.54 2.38 1.06
C ARG A 131 7.97 1.86 1.02
N PRO A 132 8.89 2.39 1.83
CA PRO A 132 10.31 2.05 1.72
C PRO A 132 10.64 0.67 2.28
N LEU A 133 9.70 0.01 2.96
CA LEU A 133 9.94 -1.28 3.61
C LEU A 133 9.44 -2.48 2.79
N LEU A 134 8.96 -2.29 1.56
CA LEU A 134 8.40 -3.38 0.73
C LEU A 134 9.38 -4.53 0.44
N ASN A 135 10.69 -4.29 0.53
CA ASN A 135 11.73 -5.29 0.30
C ASN A 135 12.21 -5.97 1.60
N PHE A 136 11.71 -5.54 2.76
CA PHE A 136 12.12 -6.08 4.06
C PHE A 136 11.03 -6.96 4.66
N SER A 137 11.43 -8.09 5.26
CA SER A 137 10.49 -8.97 5.95
C SER A 137 10.05 -8.39 7.30
N LYS A 138 8.89 -8.83 7.79
CA LYS A 138 8.42 -8.47 9.13
C LYS A 138 9.41 -8.88 10.21
N GLU A 139 10.04 -10.04 10.07
CA GLU A 139 11.07 -10.54 10.99
C GLU A 139 12.24 -9.55 11.09
N THR A 140 12.79 -9.11 9.97
CA THR A 140 13.85 -8.09 9.92
C THR A 140 13.47 -6.81 10.67
N LEU A 141 12.20 -6.36 10.53
CA LEU A 141 11.71 -5.16 11.22
C LEU A 141 11.57 -5.39 12.73
N LEU A 142 11.14 -6.57 13.17
CA LEU A 142 11.06 -6.94 14.58
C LEU A 142 12.46 -7.01 15.22
N ASP A 143 13.42 -7.60 14.51
CA ASP A 143 14.82 -7.66 14.96
C ASP A 143 15.45 -6.27 15.08
N TYR A 144 15.16 -5.39 14.11
CA TYR A 144 15.56 -3.98 14.20
C TYR A 144 14.99 -3.31 15.44
N ASN A 145 13.69 -3.47 15.73
CA ASN A 145 13.05 -2.90 16.91
C ASN A 145 13.69 -3.45 18.21
N LYS A 146 13.90 -4.76 18.28
CA LYS A 146 14.52 -5.41 19.44
C LYS A 146 15.94 -4.90 19.68
N LYS A 147 16.75 -4.82 18.63
CA LYS A 147 18.14 -4.34 18.68
C LYS A 147 18.26 -2.90 19.17
N ASN A 148 17.30 -2.06 18.75
CA ASN A 148 17.27 -0.64 19.08
C ASN A 148 16.36 -0.32 20.29
N LYS A 149 15.82 -1.33 20.99
CA LYS A 149 14.92 -1.18 22.15
C LYS A 149 13.71 -0.29 21.85
N ILE A 150 13.15 -0.38 20.63
CA ILE A 150 12.00 0.39 20.20
C ILE A 150 10.72 -0.29 20.70
N GLU A 151 9.94 0.43 21.50
CA GLU A 151 8.66 -0.05 22.01
C GLU A 151 7.58 0.04 20.93
N TYR A 152 6.63 -0.91 20.92
CA TYR A 152 5.48 -0.91 20.02
C TYR A 152 4.29 -1.63 20.64
N ILE A 153 3.10 -1.25 20.21
CA ILE A 153 1.84 -1.88 20.61
C ILE A 153 1.47 -2.97 19.62
N ASN A 154 1.15 -4.16 20.11
CA ASN A 154 0.58 -5.23 19.30
C ASN A 154 -0.93 -5.02 19.15
N ASP A 155 -1.41 -4.91 17.91
CA ASP A 155 -2.82 -4.79 17.62
C ASP A 155 -3.51 -6.17 17.62
N PRO A 156 -4.45 -6.46 18.56
CA PRO A 156 -5.17 -7.73 18.61
C PRO A 156 -5.98 -8.05 17.35
N SER A 157 -6.40 -7.03 16.57
CA SER A 157 -7.17 -7.23 15.33
C SER A 157 -6.39 -7.98 14.24
N ASN A 158 -5.07 -8.09 14.38
CA ASN A 158 -4.23 -8.88 13.47
C ASN A 158 -4.53 -10.39 13.50
N PHE A 159 -5.28 -10.86 14.48
CA PHE A 159 -5.60 -12.29 14.68
C PHE A 159 -7.05 -12.65 14.34
N ASN A 160 -7.86 -11.70 13.89
CA ASN A 160 -9.28 -11.98 13.57
C ASN A 160 -9.40 -12.70 12.21
N LEU A 161 -9.77 -13.99 12.24
CA LEU A 161 -9.91 -14.87 11.06
C LEU A 161 -11.17 -14.60 10.20
N GLU A 162 -12.02 -13.67 10.57
CA GLU A 162 -13.14 -13.24 9.71
C GLU A 162 -12.66 -12.51 8.43
N TYR A 163 -11.39 -12.14 8.37
CA TYR A 163 -10.81 -11.42 7.26
C TYR A 163 -9.86 -12.31 6.43
N THR A 164 -9.81 -12.07 5.13
CA THR A 164 -8.99 -12.84 4.16
C THR A 164 -7.48 -12.82 4.48
N ARG A 165 -6.97 -11.67 4.91
CA ARG A 165 -5.53 -11.53 5.21
C ARG A 165 -5.03 -12.41 6.36
N PRO A 166 -5.70 -12.49 7.52
CA PRO A 166 -5.35 -13.44 8.56
C PRO A 166 -5.40 -14.90 8.10
N ILE A 167 -6.35 -15.26 7.22
CA ILE A 167 -6.43 -16.61 6.63
C ILE A 167 -5.20 -16.89 5.77
N ILE A 168 -4.83 -15.98 4.88
CA ILE A 168 -3.63 -16.09 4.03
C ILE A 168 -2.37 -16.18 4.89
N ARG A 169 -2.27 -15.36 5.92
CA ARG A 169 -1.14 -15.37 6.87
C ARG A 169 -1.03 -16.71 7.61
N ASN A 170 -2.15 -17.28 8.04
CA ASN A 170 -2.19 -18.59 8.68
C ASN A 170 -1.83 -19.71 7.70
N PHE A 171 -2.31 -19.63 6.45
CA PHE A 171 -1.94 -20.54 5.39
C PHE A 171 -0.41 -20.51 5.17
N LEU A 172 0.19 -19.35 4.97
CA LEU A 172 1.64 -19.21 4.79
C LEU A 172 2.44 -19.76 5.97
N LYS A 173 1.97 -19.57 7.20
CA LYS A 173 2.63 -20.12 8.40
C LYS A 173 2.58 -21.63 8.50
N LYS A 174 1.53 -22.25 7.96
CA LYS A 174 1.33 -23.72 8.04
C LYS A 174 1.81 -24.46 6.79
N SER A 175 2.14 -23.75 5.72
CA SER A 175 2.58 -24.34 4.46
C SER A 175 4.02 -24.83 4.53
N ASP A 176 4.30 -25.90 3.80
CA ASP A 176 5.65 -26.43 3.64
C ASP A 176 6.57 -25.40 2.99
N GLN A 177 7.86 -25.47 3.33
CA GLN A 177 8.87 -24.58 2.77
C GLN A 177 8.94 -24.63 1.24
N LYS A 178 8.63 -25.79 0.62
CA LYS A 178 8.57 -25.94 -0.84
C LYS A 178 7.48 -25.06 -1.44
N ILE A 179 6.27 -25.11 -0.88
CA ILE A 179 5.13 -24.30 -1.32
C ILE A 179 5.45 -22.80 -1.14
N ILE A 180 6.02 -22.41 -0.01
CA ILE A 180 6.42 -21.02 0.25
C ILE A 180 7.46 -20.53 -0.77
N LYS A 181 8.44 -21.38 -1.12
CA LYS A 181 9.44 -21.05 -2.15
C LYS A 181 8.81 -20.86 -3.53
N GLU A 182 7.88 -21.73 -3.92
CA GLU A 182 7.16 -21.62 -5.19
C GLU A 182 6.33 -20.31 -5.25
N ILE A 183 5.59 -20.00 -4.19
CA ILE A 183 4.81 -18.75 -4.09
C ILE A 183 5.71 -17.52 -4.18
N ASN A 184 6.84 -17.51 -3.46
CA ASN A 184 7.79 -16.40 -3.52
C ASN A 184 8.39 -16.25 -4.92
N LYS A 185 8.75 -17.37 -5.58
CA LYS A 185 9.26 -17.36 -6.96
C LYS A 185 8.25 -16.79 -7.94
N ASP A 186 6.98 -17.22 -7.84
CA ASP A 186 5.89 -16.66 -8.65
C ASP A 186 5.76 -15.15 -8.44
N PHE A 187 5.77 -14.72 -7.18
CA PHE A 187 5.67 -13.30 -6.83
C PHE A 187 6.85 -12.49 -7.35
N GLU A 188 8.07 -12.98 -7.17
CA GLU A 188 9.30 -12.35 -7.69
C GLU A 188 9.29 -12.27 -9.21
N ASN A 189 8.83 -13.31 -9.91
CA ASN A 189 8.64 -13.28 -11.35
C ASN A 189 7.65 -12.19 -11.79
N ILE A 190 6.50 -12.09 -11.12
CA ILE A 190 5.52 -11.03 -11.41
C ILE A 190 6.13 -9.65 -11.19
N LEU A 191 6.84 -9.43 -10.10
CA LEU A 191 7.51 -8.15 -9.84
C LEU A 191 8.56 -7.82 -10.90
N PHE A 192 9.36 -8.81 -11.31
CA PHE A 192 10.40 -8.64 -12.30
C PHE A 192 9.86 -8.34 -13.69
N TYR A 193 8.83 -9.07 -14.15
CA TYR A 193 8.30 -8.90 -15.50
C TYR A 193 7.26 -7.77 -15.62
N SER A 194 6.66 -7.30 -14.51
CA SER A 194 5.63 -6.26 -14.52
C SER A 194 6.04 -4.97 -15.24
N PRO A 195 7.24 -4.40 -15.04
CA PRO A 195 7.63 -3.16 -15.72
C PRO A 195 7.65 -3.34 -17.25
N TYR A 196 8.21 -4.45 -17.71
CA TYR A 196 8.31 -4.76 -19.14
C TYR A 196 6.95 -4.96 -19.79
N PHE A 197 6.06 -5.70 -19.12
CA PHE A 197 4.69 -5.91 -19.59
C PHE A 197 3.91 -4.59 -19.65
N ILE A 198 4.00 -3.77 -18.61
CA ILE A 198 3.35 -2.46 -18.57
C ILE A 198 3.87 -1.56 -19.68
N GLN A 199 5.19 -1.53 -19.88
CA GLN A 199 5.81 -0.76 -20.96
C GLN A 199 5.32 -1.23 -22.33
N MET A 200 5.30 -2.53 -22.57
CA MET A 200 4.80 -3.11 -23.82
C MET A 200 3.35 -2.69 -24.10
N ILE A 201 2.45 -2.76 -23.11
CA ILE A 201 1.05 -2.33 -23.25
C ILE A 201 0.98 -0.82 -23.58
N LEU A 202 1.77 0.01 -22.91
CA LEU A 202 1.80 1.45 -23.16
C LEU A 202 2.33 1.76 -24.57
N GLU A 203 3.35 1.08 -25.04
CA GLU A 203 3.90 1.25 -26.39
C GLU A 203 2.88 0.86 -27.45
N ILE A 204 2.15 -0.26 -27.26
CA ILE A 204 1.06 -0.67 -28.16
C ILE A 204 -0.04 0.39 -28.18
N LEU A 205 -0.44 0.91 -27.02
CA LEU A 205 -1.44 1.97 -26.94
C LEU A 205 -0.99 3.22 -27.68
N LEU A 206 0.20 3.74 -27.37
CA LEU A 206 0.73 4.97 -27.97
C LEU A 206 0.83 4.89 -29.49
N LYS A 207 1.23 3.73 -30.02
CA LYS A 207 1.33 3.51 -31.49
C LYS A 207 -0.04 3.45 -32.20
N ASN A 208 -1.10 3.18 -31.46
CA ASN A 208 -2.43 2.95 -32.04
C ASN A 208 -3.46 4.02 -31.64
N ILE A 209 -3.11 4.97 -30.77
CA ILE A 209 -3.95 6.13 -30.48
C ILE A 209 -3.93 7.08 -31.67
N VAL A 210 -5.12 7.36 -32.23
CA VAL A 210 -5.32 8.31 -33.35
C VAL A 210 -5.70 9.69 -32.82
N HIS A 211 -6.53 9.74 -31.77
CA HIS A 211 -7.00 10.98 -31.17
C HIS A 211 -7.31 10.79 -29.70
N VAL A 212 -7.01 11.80 -28.88
CA VAL A 212 -7.33 11.87 -27.44
C VAL A 212 -7.84 13.25 -27.11
N ASP A 213 -8.98 13.32 -26.45
CA ASP A 213 -9.45 14.53 -25.77
C ASP A 213 -10.07 14.19 -24.40
N SER A 214 -10.72 15.15 -23.74
CA SER A 214 -11.31 14.96 -22.40
C SER A 214 -12.53 14.03 -22.36
N LYS A 215 -13.08 13.65 -23.52
CA LYS A 215 -14.33 12.88 -23.64
C LYS A 215 -14.14 11.53 -24.33
N GLN A 216 -13.14 11.42 -25.21
CA GLN A 216 -12.95 10.23 -26.03
C GLN A 216 -11.48 9.90 -26.30
N ILE A 217 -11.23 8.63 -26.53
CA ILE A 217 -9.97 8.11 -27.09
C ILE A 217 -10.34 7.33 -28.35
N VAL A 218 -9.77 7.71 -29.49
CA VAL A 218 -9.93 6.99 -30.77
C VAL A 218 -8.69 6.14 -30.99
N ILE A 219 -8.87 4.84 -31.19
CA ILE A 219 -7.79 3.87 -31.35
C ILE A 219 -7.96 3.11 -32.65
N SER A 220 -6.86 2.97 -33.39
CA SER A 220 -6.78 2.08 -34.55
C SER A 220 -6.76 0.61 -34.09
N LEU A 221 -7.72 -0.19 -34.56
CA LEU A 221 -7.78 -1.62 -34.25
C LEU A 221 -6.88 -2.47 -35.14
N HIS A 222 -6.27 -1.91 -36.18
CA HIS A 222 -5.53 -2.67 -37.18
C HIS A 222 -4.46 -3.58 -36.60
N ASN A 223 -3.67 -3.08 -35.66
CA ASN A 223 -2.60 -3.84 -35.02
C ASN A 223 -3.03 -4.52 -33.71
N ILE A 224 -4.20 -4.17 -33.17
CA ILE A 224 -4.67 -4.67 -31.87
C ILE A 224 -5.47 -5.96 -32.01
N LYS A 225 -6.24 -6.11 -33.09
CA LYS A 225 -7.14 -7.25 -33.32
C LYS A 225 -6.45 -8.63 -33.37
N ASN A 226 -5.14 -8.67 -33.67
CA ASN A 226 -4.34 -9.89 -33.78
C ASN A 226 -3.52 -10.20 -32.52
N LEU A 227 -3.66 -9.41 -31.45
CA LEU A 227 -3.00 -9.66 -30.19
C LEU A 227 -3.68 -10.82 -29.44
N ASN A 228 -2.93 -11.48 -28.56
CA ASN A 228 -3.51 -12.48 -27.68
C ASN A 228 -4.51 -11.85 -26.71
N GLU A 229 -5.42 -12.68 -26.18
CA GLU A 229 -6.52 -12.26 -25.32
C GLU A 229 -6.04 -11.45 -24.09
N ILE A 230 -5.02 -11.93 -23.40
CA ILE A 230 -4.46 -11.26 -22.21
C ILE A 230 -4.00 -9.84 -22.51
N THR A 231 -3.29 -9.66 -23.63
CA THR A 231 -2.79 -8.34 -24.05
C THR A 231 -3.95 -7.42 -24.44
N SER A 232 -4.93 -7.93 -25.18
CA SER A 232 -6.12 -7.17 -25.60
C SER A 232 -6.96 -6.71 -24.42
N GLU A 233 -7.23 -7.59 -23.45
CA GLU A 233 -7.93 -7.24 -22.21
C GLU A 233 -7.20 -6.15 -21.43
N ASN A 234 -5.89 -6.26 -21.28
CA ASN A 234 -5.10 -5.27 -20.55
C ASN A 234 -5.09 -3.91 -21.26
N ILE A 235 -5.08 -3.88 -22.59
CA ILE A 235 -5.22 -2.64 -23.38
C ILE A 235 -6.58 -1.98 -23.10
N ILE A 236 -7.68 -2.72 -23.22
CA ILE A 236 -9.04 -2.22 -22.98
C ILE A 236 -9.17 -1.70 -21.54
N ARG A 237 -8.68 -2.46 -20.57
CA ARG A 237 -8.70 -2.07 -19.15
C ARG A 237 -7.91 -0.78 -18.90
N ARG A 238 -6.78 -0.59 -19.59
CA ARG A 238 -5.97 0.62 -19.46
C ARG A 238 -6.67 1.85 -20.04
N ILE A 239 -7.33 1.69 -21.20
CA ILE A 239 -8.14 2.74 -21.80
C ILE A 239 -9.27 3.15 -20.85
N TYR A 240 -9.99 2.15 -20.31
CA TYR A 240 -11.07 2.37 -19.35
C TYR A 240 -10.57 3.15 -18.13
N GLN A 241 -9.46 2.74 -17.54
CA GLN A 241 -8.85 3.45 -16.42
C GLN A 241 -8.52 4.89 -16.76
N PHE A 242 -7.97 5.17 -17.94
CA PHE A 242 -7.65 6.52 -18.37
C PHE A 242 -8.90 7.40 -18.48
N LEU A 243 -9.98 6.90 -19.07
CA LEU A 243 -11.23 7.65 -19.25
C LEU A 243 -11.95 7.94 -17.93
N PHE A 244 -11.97 6.98 -17.01
CA PHE A 244 -12.76 7.10 -15.77
C PHE A 244 -11.96 7.65 -14.56
N TYR A 245 -10.63 7.60 -14.56
CA TYR A 245 -9.83 8.21 -13.51
C TYR A 245 -9.59 9.71 -13.69
N GLN A 246 -9.89 10.27 -14.86
CA GLN A 246 -9.88 11.74 -15.04
C GLN A 246 -11.15 12.43 -14.52
N SER A 247 -12.19 11.67 -14.16
CA SER A 247 -13.48 12.19 -13.73
C SER A 247 -13.68 12.24 -12.20
N ASN A 248 -12.61 12.05 -11.40
CA ASN A 248 -12.64 12.16 -9.95
C ASN A 248 -11.56 13.08 -9.39
#